data_eec2d64df7d7b4b4e1090f3b146e1a49
#
_entry.id   eec2d64df7d7b4b4e1090f3b146e1a49
#
_cell.length_a   1.000
_cell.length_b   1.000
_cell.length_c   1.000
_cell.angle_alpha   90.00
_cell.angle_beta   90.00
_cell.angle_gamma   90.00
#
_symmetry.space_group_name_H-M   'P 1'
#
loop_
_entity.id
_entity.type
_entity.pdbx_description
1 polymer ?
#
loop_
_entity_poly.entity_id
_entity_poly.type
_entity_poly.pdbx_seq_one_letter_code
_entity_poly.pdbx_strand_id
1 'polypeptide(L)'
;MVDGFKGHKDSWELTGCTIMTDAWTDKRGRGVMNLVVHSAYGVCFLGSVDCSSERKDGKYIFELVDKCIDEVGERNVVQVVTDNAKVNEKASTLLKAKRPSIFWNGCAAHCIDLMLEDIGKLPLVDQTITKAKSLTVFLYAHTRLLDLMRKFIGKDLVRSGITRFATAYLNLKSLQENKKQLMRLFRSDELNEMGYLNMVKGKKASKVALSDSFWKGVDNAVNFFEPLAIVLRRMDSDVPAMGFLYGCLLEAKNEISAWFDHESSKFQQVFEIIDKRWDNKLKTPLHRAGYYLNPYYYYPNKLDIELDGTFRDGLITCITKMVDNVDLQDKIIQELEQYQDEDGTFAKEIAKRQWKNKNFDPGIA
;
A
#
# COMPACT_ATOMS: atom_id res chain seq x y z
N MET A 1 -2.51 -24.95 -22.85
CA MET A 1 -2.17 -23.88 -21.89
C MET A 1 -1.08 -22.90 -22.41
N VAL A 2 -0.40 -23.20 -23.52
CA VAL A 2 0.73 -22.40 -24.03
C VAL A 2 0.30 -21.20 -24.88
N ASP A 3 -0.86 -21.25 -25.54
CA ASP A 3 -1.30 -20.19 -26.47
C ASP A 3 -1.89 -18.93 -25.77
N GLY A 4 -2.42 -19.05 -24.54
CA GLY A 4 -2.94 -17.89 -23.79
C GLY A 4 -1.87 -16.92 -23.28
N PHE A 5 -0.62 -17.34 -23.21
CA PHE A 5 0.50 -16.53 -22.72
C PHE A 5 1.25 -15.79 -23.84
N LYS A 6 1.02 -16.13 -25.11
CA LYS A 6 1.78 -15.54 -26.23
C LYS A 6 1.52 -14.03 -26.32
N GLY A 7 0.27 -13.60 -26.27
CA GLY A 7 -0.08 -12.18 -26.31
C GLY A 7 0.49 -11.36 -25.14
N HIS A 8 0.60 -11.97 -23.96
CA HIS A 8 1.27 -11.31 -22.81
C HIS A 8 2.77 -11.17 -23.03
N LYS A 9 3.43 -12.21 -23.55
CA LYS A 9 4.89 -12.15 -23.82
C LYS A 9 5.23 -11.11 -24.85
N ASP A 10 4.45 -11.02 -25.93
CA ASP A 10 4.65 -10.02 -26.98
C ASP A 10 4.50 -8.59 -26.43
N SER A 11 3.65 -8.39 -25.42
CA SER A 11 3.48 -7.09 -24.76
C SER A 11 4.68 -6.66 -23.92
N TRP A 12 5.44 -7.60 -23.35
CA TRP A 12 6.58 -7.29 -22.49
C TRP A 12 7.71 -6.58 -23.28
N GLU A 13 7.86 -6.89 -24.55
CA GLU A 13 8.82 -6.22 -25.43
C GLU A 13 8.47 -4.75 -25.69
N LEU A 14 7.17 -4.42 -25.64
CA LEU A 14 6.68 -3.07 -25.92
C LEU A 14 6.66 -2.18 -24.68
N THR A 15 6.22 -2.72 -23.54
CA THR A 15 5.94 -1.93 -22.34
C THR A 15 6.92 -2.17 -21.20
N GLY A 16 7.79 -3.15 -21.34
CA GLY A 16 8.52 -3.69 -20.21
C GLY A 16 7.60 -4.46 -19.26
N CYS A 17 8.21 -5.11 -18.28
CA CYS A 17 7.46 -5.82 -17.25
C CYS A 17 8.18 -5.79 -15.89
N THR A 18 7.43 -6.12 -14.85
CA THR A 18 7.89 -6.27 -13.46
C THR A 18 7.82 -7.73 -13.06
N ILE A 19 8.91 -8.29 -12.55
CA ILE A 19 8.90 -9.59 -11.87
C ILE A 19 8.56 -9.34 -10.39
N MET A 20 7.53 -10.01 -9.89
CA MET A 20 7.13 -9.96 -8.49
C MET A 20 7.32 -11.32 -7.84
N THR A 21 7.85 -11.34 -6.63
CA THR A 21 7.97 -12.57 -5.84
C THR A 21 7.37 -12.38 -4.46
N ASP A 22 6.65 -13.41 -4.01
CA ASP A 22 6.14 -13.50 -2.65
C ASP A 22 6.41 -14.89 -2.08
N ALA A 23 7.05 -14.90 -0.90
CA ALA A 23 7.44 -16.15 -0.23
C ALA A 23 6.61 -16.33 1.04
N TRP A 24 5.92 -17.45 1.13
CA TRP A 24 5.09 -17.79 2.29
C TRP A 24 5.32 -19.24 2.77
N THR A 25 4.84 -19.53 3.95
CA THR A 25 4.87 -20.89 4.50
C THR A 25 3.45 -21.38 4.63
N ASP A 26 3.15 -22.54 4.03
CA ASP A 26 1.83 -23.13 4.09
C ASP A 26 1.52 -23.74 5.48
N LYS A 27 0.26 -24.17 5.68
CA LYS A 27 -0.18 -24.80 6.94
C LYS A 27 0.54 -26.11 7.27
N ARG A 28 1.23 -26.71 6.29
CA ARG A 28 2.02 -27.95 6.45
C ARG A 28 3.50 -27.65 6.70
N GLY A 29 3.89 -26.39 6.86
CA GLY A 29 5.27 -25.97 7.08
C GLY A 29 6.11 -25.92 5.81
N ARG A 30 5.53 -26.05 4.60
CA ARG A 30 6.27 -25.98 3.35
C ARG A 30 6.48 -24.52 2.96
N GLY A 31 7.71 -24.19 2.63
CA GLY A 31 8.05 -22.89 2.10
C GLY A 31 7.79 -22.82 0.60
N VAL A 32 6.98 -21.89 0.17
CA VAL A 32 6.64 -21.69 -1.26
C VAL A 32 7.03 -20.27 -1.65
N MET A 33 7.59 -20.11 -2.85
CA MET A 33 7.83 -18.81 -3.49
C MET A 33 7.07 -18.77 -4.81
N ASN A 34 6.21 -17.78 -4.94
CA ASN A 34 5.50 -17.49 -6.19
C ASN A 34 6.33 -16.54 -7.06
N LEU A 35 6.32 -16.77 -8.37
CA LEU A 35 6.90 -15.92 -9.40
C LEU A 35 5.79 -15.45 -10.32
N VAL A 36 5.66 -14.13 -10.43
CA VAL A 36 4.59 -13.46 -11.18
C VAL A 36 5.20 -12.35 -12.02
N VAL A 37 4.72 -12.18 -13.25
CA VAL A 37 5.07 -11.03 -14.10
C VAL A 37 3.86 -10.12 -14.20
N HIS A 38 4.08 -8.84 -14.04
CA HIS A 38 3.09 -7.78 -14.25
C HIS A 38 3.54 -6.85 -15.37
N SER A 39 2.65 -6.52 -16.28
CA SER A 39 2.85 -5.54 -17.35
C SER A 39 1.61 -4.64 -17.49
N ALA A 40 1.64 -3.67 -18.39
CA ALA A 40 0.48 -2.83 -18.71
C ALA A 40 -0.76 -3.66 -19.16
N TYR A 41 -0.56 -4.89 -19.63
CA TYR A 41 -1.61 -5.79 -20.08
C TYR A 41 -2.09 -6.79 -19.00
N GLY A 42 -1.61 -6.63 -17.76
CA GLY A 42 -2.07 -7.41 -16.61
C GLY A 42 -1.02 -8.34 -16.02
N VAL A 43 -1.51 -9.29 -15.23
CA VAL A 43 -0.71 -10.19 -14.38
C VAL A 43 -0.60 -11.57 -15.04
N CYS A 44 0.61 -12.12 -15.08
CA CYS A 44 0.91 -13.47 -15.56
C CYS A 44 1.60 -14.27 -14.45
N PHE A 45 0.97 -15.33 -13.98
CA PHE A 45 1.59 -16.26 -13.03
C PHE A 45 2.54 -17.22 -13.77
N LEU A 46 3.83 -17.17 -13.43
CA LEU A 46 4.85 -18.04 -14.04
C LEU A 46 4.94 -19.40 -13.35
N GLY A 47 4.87 -19.42 -12.04
CA GLY A 47 4.97 -20.65 -11.28
C GLY A 47 5.18 -20.44 -9.79
N SER A 48 5.17 -21.57 -9.07
CA SER A 48 5.53 -21.64 -7.65
C SER A 48 6.70 -22.60 -7.48
N VAL A 49 7.67 -22.19 -6.67
CA VAL A 49 8.83 -23.01 -6.33
C VAL A 49 8.69 -23.49 -4.88
N ASP A 50 8.81 -24.80 -4.67
CA ASP A 50 8.91 -25.34 -3.32
C ASP A 50 10.34 -25.10 -2.79
N CYS A 51 10.43 -24.27 -1.76
CA CYS A 51 11.68 -23.88 -1.12
C CYS A 51 11.87 -24.58 0.25
N SER A 52 11.17 -25.67 0.51
CA SER A 52 11.15 -26.33 1.83
C SER A 52 12.49 -26.97 2.18
N SER A 53 13.22 -27.47 1.19
CA SER A 53 14.52 -28.12 1.35
C SER A 53 15.70 -27.16 1.37
N GLU A 54 15.48 -25.91 0.98
CA GLU A 54 16.55 -24.94 0.78
C GLU A 54 16.59 -23.89 1.90
N ARG A 55 17.80 -23.44 2.21
CA ARG A 55 17.99 -22.28 3.08
C ARG A 55 17.63 -21.02 2.27
N LYS A 56 16.50 -20.38 2.57
CA LYS A 56 16.05 -19.14 1.93
C LYS A 56 16.97 -17.97 2.30
N ASP A 57 18.22 -18.00 1.84
CA ASP A 57 19.13 -16.87 1.99
C ASP A 57 19.11 -15.98 0.73
N GLY A 58 19.81 -14.83 0.82
CA GLY A 58 19.79 -13.85 -0.27
C GLY A 58 20.42 -14.37 -1.57
N LYS A 59 21.32 -15.36 -1.52
CA LYS A 59 21.91 -15.98 -2.72
C LYS A 59 20.88 -16.86 -3.43
N TYR A 60 20.18 -17.69 -2.70
CA TYR A 60 19.14 -18.56 -3.25
C TYR A 60 18.01 -17.74 -3.91
N ILE A 61 17.55 -16.69 -3.23
CA ILE A 61 16.52 -15.78 -3.80
C ILE A 61 17.03 -15.12 -5.08
N PHE A 62 18.28 -14.65 -5.07
CA PHE A 62 18.89 -14.07 -6.26
C PHE A 62 18.94 -15.07 -7.42
N GLU A 63 19.37 -16.31 -7.21
CA GLU A 63 19.46 -17.35 -8.24
C GLU A 63 18.08 -17.67 -8.85
N LEU A 64 17.03 -17.74 -8.03
CA LEU A 64 15.65 -17.95 -8.52
C LEU A 64 15.16 -16.78 -9.37
N VAL A 65 15.36 -15.57 -8.89
CA VAL A 65 14.96 -14.35 -9.62
C VAL A 65 15.76 -14.20 -10.91
N ASP A 66 17.05 -14.44 -10.86
CA ASP A 66 17.95 -14.36 -12.00
C ASP A 66 17.57 -15.34 -13.12
N LYS A 67 17.23 -16.59 -12.75
CA LYS A 67 16.69 -17.57 -13.68
C LYS A 67 15.35 -17.12 -14.28
N CYS A 68 14.47 -16.55 -13.46
CA CYS A 68 13.20 -16.02 -13.93
C CYS A 68 13.39 -14.87 -14.94
N ILE A 69 14.40 -14.00 -14.73
CA ILE A 69 14.78 -12.93 -15.68
C ILE A 69 15.23 -13.52 -17.00
N ASP A 70 16.04 -14.60 -16.99
CA ASP A 70 16.47 -15.27 -18.24
C ASP A 70 15.27 -15.85 -19.01
N GLU A 71 14.29 -16.41 -18.32
CA GLU A 71 13.07 -16.98 -18.92
C GLU A 71 12.13 -15.91 -19.52
N VAL A 72 12.05 -14.73 -18.87
CA VAL A 72 11.25 -13.56 -19.32
C VAL A 72 11.96 -12.79 -20.43
N GLY A 73 13.27 -12.81 -20.42
CA GLY A 73 14.14 -11.99 -21.26
C GLY A 73 14.58 -10.70 -20.55
N GLU A 74 15.88 -10.54 -20.33
CA GLU A 74 16.44 -9.42 -19.54
C GLU A 74 15.99 -8.04 -20.03
N ARG A 75 15.91 -7.86 -21.36
CA ARG A 75 15.52 -6.56 -21.97
C ARG A 75 14.07 -6.17 -21.68
N ASN A 76 13.23 -7.14 -21.34
CA ASN A 76 11.82 -6.93 -21.02
C ASN A 76 11.61 -6.56 -19.55
N VAL A 77 12.61 -6.84 -18.68
CA VAL A 77 12.44 -6.67 -17.22
C VAL A 77 12.94 -5.30 -16.79
N VAL A 78 12.04 -4.44 -16.36
CA VAL A 78 12.33 -3.11 -15.81
C VAL A 78 12.69 -3.20 -14.34
N GLN A 79 11.96 -3.99 -13.58
CA GLN A 79 12.16 -4.11 -12.13
C GLN A 79 11.81 -5.46 -11.57
N VAL A 80 12.37 -5.75 -10.41
CA VAL A 80 11.97 -6.83 -9.52
C VAL A 80 11.35 -6.23 -8.26
N VAL A 81 10.23 -6.77 -7.81
CA VAL A 81 9.54 -6.38 -6.58
C VAL A 81 9.44 -7.57 -5.64
N THR A 82 9.88 -7.39 -4.39
CA THR A 82 9.81 -8.41 -3.35
C THR A 82 9.25 -7.80 -2.07
N ASP A 83 8.95 -8.62 -1.06
CA ASP A 83 8.72 -8.11 0.28
C ASP A 83 9.98 -7.39 0.83
N ASN A 84 9.81 -6.71 1.97
CA ASN A 84 10.87 -5.91 2.59
C ASN A 84 11.76 -6.71 3.56
N ALA A 85 11.83 -8.04 3.43
CA ALA A 85 12.67 -8.87 4.28
C ALA A 85 14.18 -8.60 4.04
N LYS A 86 14.97 -8.65 5.11
CA LYS A 86 16.43 -8.41 5.04
C LYS A 86 17.18 -9.32 4.07
N VAL A 87 16.70 -10.55 3.87
CA VAL A 87 17.31 -11.48 2.92
C VAL A 87 17.22 -10.95 1.48
N ASN A 88 16.18 -10.20 1.14
CA ASN A 88 15.98 -9.59 -0.17
C ASN A 88 16.95 -8.44 -0.43
N GLU A 89 17.47 -7.77 0.60
CA GLU A 89 18.51 -6.73 0.44
C GLU A 89 19.82 -7.33 -0.10
N LYS A 90 20.21 -8.52 0.37
CA LYS A 90 21.37 -9.24 -0.15
C LYS A 90 21.13 -9.71 -1.59
N ALA A 91 19.94 -10.25 -1.87
CA ALA A 91 19.58 -10.65 -3.24
C ALA A 91 19.61 -9.44 -4.20
N SER A 92 19.08 -8.29 -3.79
CA SER A 92 19.10 -7.07 -4.59
C SER A 92 20.52 -6.57 -4.88
N THR A 93 21.44 -6.71 -3.92
CA THR A 93 22.85 -6.34 -4.12
C THR A 93 23.51 -7.23 -5.18
N LEU A 94 23.25 -8.55 -5.14
CA LEU A 94 23.75 -9.49 -6.14
C LEU A 94 23.17 -9.20 -7.54
N LEU A 95 21.86 -8.91 -7.60
CA LEU A 95 21.21 -8.57 -8.86
C LEU A 95 21.77 -7.29 -9.48
N LYS A 96 21.93 -6.24 -8.69
CA LYS A 96 22.51 -4.97 -9.16
C LYS A 96 23.93 -5.14 -9.73
N ALA A 97 24.72 -6.06 -9.17
CA ALA A 97 26.06 -6.36 -9.67
C ALA A 97 26.03 -7.11 -11.00
N LYS A 98 25.07 -8.02 -11.20
CA LYS A 98 24.97 -8.85 -12.41
C LYS A 98 24.17 -8.15 -13.52
N ARG A 99 23.05 -7.47 -13.16
CA ARG A 99 22.12 -6.83 -14.09
C ARG A 99 21.87 -5.38 -13.67
N PRO A 100 22.80 -4.47 -13.97
CA PRO A 100 22.75 -3.08 -13.50
C PRO A 100 21.57 -2.28 -14.08
N SER A 101 21.00 -2.69 -15.23
CA SER A 101 19.81 -2.06 -15.84
C SER A 101 18.51 -2.30 -15.08
N ILE A 102 18.41 -3.38 -14.32
CA ILE A 102 17.17 -3.76 -13.63
C ILE A 102 17.11 -3.09 -12.26
N PHE A 103 15.94 -2.53 -11.92
CA PHE A 103 15.67 -1.99 -10.60
C PHE A 103 15.21 -3.11 -9.64
N TRP A 104 15.53 -2.95 -8.35
CA TRP A 104 14.95 -3.79 -7.29
C TRP A 104 14.28 -2.91 -6.26
N ASN A 105 12.97 -3.10 -6.09
CA ASN A 105 12.15 -2.32 -5.17
C ASN A 105 11.45 -3.21 -4.16
N GLY A 106 11.18 -2.65 -2.98
CA GLY A 106 10.31 -3.29 -2.00
C GLY A 106 8.84 -3.18 -2.40
N CYS A 107 8.04 -4.15 -1.99
CA CYS A 107 6.60 -4.14 -2.20
C CYS A 107 5.97 -2.94 -1.46
N ALA A 108 5.30 -2.06 -2.20
CA ALA A 108 4.66 -0.87 -1.66
C ALA A 108 3.51 -1.23 -0.71
N ALA A 109 2.66 -2.18 -1.08
CA ALA A 109 1.56 -2.65 -0.23
C ALA A 109 2.08 -3.17 1.12
N HIS A 110 3.13 -4.00 1.10
CA HIS A 110 3.77 -4.48 2.32
C HIS A 110 4.37 -3.35 3.16
N CYS A 111 4.97 -2.35 2.52
CA CYS A 111 5.53 -1.20 3.22
C CYS A 111 4.44 -0.38 3.93
N ILE A 112 3.31 -0.16 3.28
CA ILE A 112 2.17 0.56 3.86
C ILE A 112 1.51 -0.26 4.99
N ASP A 113 1.39 -1.58 4.83
CA ASP A 113 0.89 -2.46 5.90
C ASP A 113 1.77 -2.38 7.15
N LEU A 114 3.09 -2.33 6.97
CA LEU A 114 4.04 -2.10 8.06
C LEU A 114 3.94 -0.67 8.66
N MET A 115 3.59 0.38 7.88
CA MET A 115 3.29 1.71 8.43
C MET A 115 2.07 1.63 9.36
N LEU A 116 0.99 0.99 8.91
CA LEU A 116 -0.23 0.78 9.70
C LEU A 116 0.08 0.00 10.98
N GLU A 117 0.92 -1.04 10.88
CA GLU A 117 1.36 -1.83 12.03
C GLU A 117 2.09 -0.99 13.07
N ASP A 118 3.05 -0.17 12.65
CA ASP A 118 3.82 0.65 13.57
C ASP A 118 2.99 1.78 14.19
N ILE A 119 2.09 2.40 13.43
CA ILE A 119 1.11 3.36 13.96
C ILE A 119 0.21 2.69 15.00
N GLY A 120 -0.22 1.46 14.75
CA GLY A 120 -1.01 0.68 15.69
C GLY A 120 -0.32 0.37 17.01
N LYS A 121 1.02 0.38 17.04
CA LYS A 121 1.84 0.19 18.26
C LYS A 121 2.03 1.47 19.08
N LEU A 122 1.63 2.63 18.55
CA LEU A 122 1.66 3.87 19.34
C LEU A 122 0.77 3.74 20.59
N PRO A 123 1.22 4.14 21.78
CA PRO A 123 0.56 3.77 23.06
C PRO A 123 -0.92 4.11 23.13
N LEU A 124 -1.33 5.30 22.63
CA LEU A 124 -2.73 5.71 22.63
C LEU A 124 -3.57 4.94 21.60
N VAL A 125 -2.98 4.60 20.46
CA VAL A 125 -3.63 3.83 19.39
C VAL A 125 -3.80 2.38 19.84
N ASP A 126 -2.74 1.75 20.35
CA ASP A 126 -2.77 0.36 20.86
C ASP A 126 -3.78 0.19 21.98
N GLN A 127 -3.82 1.14 22.94
CA GLN A 127 -4.83 1.12 24.00
C GLN A 127 -6.25 1.17 23.43
N THR A 128 -6.47 1.99 22.40
CA THR A 128 -7.76 2.13 21.72
C THR A 128 -8.16 0.84 21.01
N ILE A 129 -7.23 0.25 20.24
CA ILE A 129 -7.44 -1.04 19.56
C ILE A 129 -7.76 -2.15 20.55
N THR A 130 -7.02 -2.22 21.66
CA THR A 130 -7.24 -3.22 22.72
C THR A 130 -8.62 -3.07 23.35
N LYS A 131 -9.08 -1.85 23.65
CA LYS A 131 -10.43 -1.59 24.15
C LYS A 131 -11.50 -1.94 23.12
N ALA A 132 -11.31 -1.56 21.86
CA ALA A 132 -12.22 -1.87 20.75
C ALA A 132 -12.37 -3.39 20.56
N LYS A 133 -11.26 -4.11 20.53
CA LYS A 133 -11.25 -5.58 20.45
C LYS A 133 -11.97 -6.23 21.64
N SER A 134 -11.73 -5.73 22.86
CA SER A 134 -12.39 -6.24 24.06
C SER A 134 -13.92 -6.01 24.02
N LEU A 135 -14.35 -4.83 23.56
CA LEU A 135 -15.77 -4.50 23.38
C LEU A 135 -16.43 -5.43 22.34
N THR A 136 -15.80 -5.60 21.19
CA THR A 136 -16.32 -6.47 20.12
C THR A 136 -16.39 -7.92 20.59
N VAL A 137 -15.34 -8.43 21.24
CA VAL A 137 -15.34 -9.80 21.79
C VAL A 137 -16.45 -10.00 22.80
N PHE A 138 -16.74 -9.02 23.66
CA PHE A 138 -17.85 -9.10 24.61
C PHE A 138 -19.21 -9.19 23.90
N LEU A 139 -19.45 -8.36 22.89
CA LEU A 139 -20.70 -8.36 22.12
C LEU A 139 -20.97 -9.69 21.41
N TYR A 140 -19.91 -10.39 20.99
CA TYR A 140 -20.01 -11.70 20.31
C TYR A 140 -19.92 -12.91 21.27
N ALA A 141 -19.73 -12.70 22.58
CA ALA A 141 -19.53 -13.80 23.53
C ALA A 141 -20.79 -14.63 23.82
N HIS A 142 -21.97 -14.03 23.63
CA HIS A 142 -23.26 -14.65 23.99
C HIS A 142 -24.28 -14.44 22.88
N THR A 143 -24.94 -15.52 22.43
CA THR A 143 -25.90 -15.49 21.32
C THR A 143 -27.03 -14.47 21.53
N ARG A 144 -27.60 -14.39 22.75
CA ARG A 144 -28.66 -13.43 23.08
C ARG A 144 -28.19 -11.98 23.02
N LEU A 145 -26.96 -11.72 23.47
CA LEU A 145 -26.33 -10.38 23.37
C LEU A 145 -26.05 -9.99 21.91
N LEU A 146 -25.57 -10.93 21.13
CA LEU A 146 -25.34 -10.75 19.69
C LEU A 146 -26.66 -10.44 18.95
N ASP A 147 -27.72 -11.15 19.25
CA ASP A 147 -29.07 -10.89 18.70
C ASP A 147 -29.55 -9.47 19.05
N LEU A 148 -29.43 -9.08 20.31
CA LEU A 148 -29.78 -7.73 20.75
C LEU A 148 -28.91 -6.66 20.04
N MET A 149 -27.63 -6.87 19.95
CA MET A 149 -26.73 -5.96 19.18
C MET A 149 -27.20 -5.80 17.74
N ARG A 150 -27.55 -6.89 17.05
CA ARG A 150 -28.07 -6.85 15.67
C ARG A 150 -29.37 -6.07 15.55
N LYS A 151 -30.26 -6.14 16.55
CA LYS A 151 -31.51 -5.33 16.59
C LYS A 151 -31.21 -3.83 16.66
N PHE A 152 -30.18 -3.41 17.41
CA PHE A 152 -29.81 -2.01 17.54
C PHE A 152 -29.02 -1.49 16.36
N ILE A 153 -28.14 -2.30 15.76
CA ILE A 153 -27.18 -1.90 14.71
C ILE A 153 -27.71 -2.22 13.30
N GLY A 154 -28.52 -3.27 13.16
CA GLY A 154 -29.03 -3.73 11.85
C GLY A 154 -28.05 -4.55 11.02
N LYS A 155 -26.81 -4.73 11.49
CA LYS A 155 -25.72 -5.48 10.81
C LYS A 155 -24.74 -6.06 11.82
N ASP A 156 -23.86 -6.92 11.35
CA ASP A 156 -22.73 -7.39 12.15
C ASP A 156 -21.60 -6.33 12.18
N LEU A 157 -20.90 -6.27 13.33
CA LEU A 157 -19.67 -5.50 13.43
C LEU A 157 -18.51 -6.29 12.85
N VAL A 158 -17.58 -5.58 12.20
CA VAL A 158 -16.35 -6.19 11.73
C VAL A 158 -15.49 -6.58 12.94
N ARG A 159 -15.06 -7.85 12.99
CA ARG A 159 -14.17 -8.35 14.05
C ARG A 159 -12.72 -8.23 13.61
N SER A 160 -11.86 -7.79 14.53
CA SER A 160 -10.41 -7.77 14.31
C SER A 160 -9.88 -9.20 14.13
N GLY A 161 -9.24 -9.48 13.02
CA GLY A 161 -8.54 -10.74 12.74
C GLY A 161 -7.20 -10.83 13.48
N ILE A 162 -6.56 -12.01 13.39
CA ILE A 162 -5.29 -12.28 14.09
C ILE A 162 -4.07 -11.77 13.28
N THR A 163 -4.19 -11.58 11.98
CA THR A 163 -3.03 -11.59 11.08
C THR A 163 -2.78 -10.34 10.22
N ARG A 164 -3.60 -9.29 10.26
CA ARG A 164 -3.36 -8.07 9.46
C ARG A 164 -3.87 -6.81 10.18
N PHE A 165 -3.08 -5.74 10.17
CA PHE A 165 -3.44 -4.44 10.75
C PHE A 165 -4.66 -3.81 10.08
N ALA A 166 -4.86 -4.08 8.78
CA ALA A 166 -6.09 -3.70 8.08
C ALA A 166 -7.37 -4.15 8.81
N THR A 167 -7.34 -5.28 9.54
CA THR A 167 -8.50 -5.76 10.31
C THR A 167 -8.75 -4.95 11.59
N ALA A 168 -7.71 -4.38 12.20
CA ALA A 168 -7.86 -3.48 13.36
C ALA A 168 -8.52 -2.17 12.93
N TYR A 169 -8.08 -1.57 11.81
CA TYR A 169 -8.74 -0.41 11.21
C TYR A 169 -10.21 -0.69 10.89
N LEU A 170 -10.52 -1.78 10.20
CA LEU A 170 -11.90 -2.14 9.85
C LEU A 170 -12.79 -2.33 11.08
N ASN A 171 -12.27 -2.89 12.18
CA ASN A 171 -12.99 -2.99 13.44
C ASN A 171 -13.27 -1.62 14.04
N LEU A 172 -12.25 -0.74 14.12
CA LEU A 172 -12.42 0.64 14.62
C LEU A 172 -13.42 1.42 13.78
N LYS A 173 -13.34 1.34 12.45
CA LYS A 173 -14.27 1.99 11.52
C LYS A 173 -15.69 1.50 11.70
N SER A 174 -15.87 0.18 11.84
CA SER A 174 -17.18 -0.43 12.11
C SER A 174 -17.77 0.03 13.43
N LEU A 175 -16.96 0.18 14.47
CA LEU A 175 -17.41 0.71 15.76
C LEU A 175 -17.76 2.21 15.64
N GLN A 176 -16.93 3.00 14.95
CA GLN A 176 -17.16 4.44 14.73
C GLN A 176 -18.51 4.70 14.04
N GLU A 177 -18.76 4.01 12.93
CA GLU A 177 -20.02 4.12 12.17
C GLU A 177 -21.25 3.79 13.00
N ASN A 178 -21.12 2.89 13.98
CA ASN A 178 -22.22 2.42 14.80
C ASN A 178 -22.18 2.98 16.24
N LYS A 179 -21.38 4.04 16.50
CA LYS A 179 -21.19 4.66 17.83
C LYS A 179 -22.52 4.97 18.52
N LYS A 180 -23.43 5.66 17.83
CA LYS A 180 -24.72 6.07 18.40
C LYS A 180 -25.56 4.86 18.82
N GLN A 181 -25.64 3.85 17.97
CA GLN A 181 -26.40 2.62 18.22
C GLN A 181 -25.81 1.80 19.37
N LEU A 182 -24.48 1.70 19.42
CA LEU A 182 -23.76 1.04 20.51
C LEU A 182 -23.99 1.75 21.85
N MET A 183 -23.90 3.08 21.88
CA MET A 183 -24.20 3.84 23.12
C MET A 183 -25.66 3.65 23.59
N ARG A 184 -26.61 3.57 22.65
CA ARG A 184 -28.01 3.28 22.95
C ARG A 184 -28.19 1.86 23.50
N LEU A 185 -27.58 0.87 22.88
CA LEU A 185 -27.55 -0.52 23.33
C LEU A 185 -27.07 -0.61 24.80
N PHE A 186 -25.92 0.02 25.12
CA PHE A 186 -25.36 -0.05 26.48
C PHE A 186 -26.12 0.76 27.53
N ARG A 187 -27.12 1.55 27.13
CA ARG A 187 -28.05 2.29 28.01
C ARG A 187 -29.45 1.67 28.04
N SER A 188 -29.70 0.60 27.29
CA SER A 188 -31.01 0.01 27.15
C SER A 188 -31.39 -0.84 28.37
N ASP A 189 -32.68 -0.86 28.69
CA ASP A 189 -33.22 -1.69 29.75
C ASP A 189 -33.10 -3.17 29.40
N GLU A 190 -33.25 -3.52 28.11
CA GLU A 190 -33.15 -4.90 27.63
C GLU A 190 -31.77 -5.49 27.90
N LEU A 191 -30.68 -4.73 27.70
CA LEU A 191 -29.34 -5.21 28.02
C LEU A 191 -29.12 -5.32 29.52
N ASN A 192 -29.67 -4.40 30.31
CA ASN A 192 -29.59 -4.41 31.77
C ASN A 192 -30.29 -5.63 32.36
N GLU A 193 -31.53 -5.93 31.91
CA GLU A 193 -32.31 -7.07 32.32
C GLU A 193 -31.66 -8.42 32.00
N MET A 194 -30.85 -8.50 30.94
CA MET A 194 -30.08 -9.68 30.61
C MET A 194 -29.02 -10.05 31.66
N GLY A 195 -28.66 -9.12 32.55
CA GLY A 195 -27.68 -9.34 33.61
C GLY A 195 -26.22 -9.39 33.18
N TYR A 196 -25.90 -9.32 31.87
CA TYR A 196 -24.52 -9.36 31.36
C TYR A 196 -23.65 -8.20 31.85
N LEU A 197 -24.26 -7.04 32.13
CA LEU A 197 -23.54 -5.86 32.62
C LEU A 197 -23.04 -6.04 34.07
N ASN A 198 -23.58 -7.04 34.83
CA ASN A 198 -23.12 -7.36 36.18
C ASN A 198 -21.81 -8.15 36.17
N MET A 199 -21.47 -8.80 35.08
CA MET A 199 -20.24 -9.54 34.92
C MET A 199 -19.02 -8.60 34.79
N VAL A 200 -17.85 -9.04 35.21
CA VAL A 200 -16.60 -8.26 35.12
C VAL A 200 -16.34 -7.75 33.68
N LYS A 201 -16.52 -8.63 32.69
CA LYS A 201 -16.34 -8.26 31.25
C LYS A 201 -17.43 -7.28 30.80
N GLY A 202 -18.67 -7.42 31.28
CA GLY A 202 -19.77 -6.52 30.94
C GLY A 202 -19.59 -5.12 31.53
N LYS A 203 -19.16 -5.01 32.79
CA LYS A 203 -18.80 -3.72 33.40
C LYS A 203 -17.68 -3.00 32.63
N LYS A 204 -16.65 -3.75 32.21
CA LYS A 204 -15.58 -3.20 31.38
C LYS A 204 -16.09 -2.74 30.02
N ALA A 205 -16.91 -3.54 29.34
CA ALA A 205 -17.46 -3.21 28.03
C ALA A 205 -18.37 -1.97 28.11
N SER A 206 -19.24 -1.88 29.11
CA SER A 206 -20.10 -0.71 29.36
C SER A 206 -19.27 0.55 29.61
N LYS A 207 -18.23 0.47 30.45
CA LYS A 207 -17.32 1.59 30.70
C LYS A 207 -16.62 2.06 29.41
N VAL A 208 -16.23 1.15 28.53
CA VAL A 208 -15.62 1.47 27.23
C VAL A 208 -16.67 2.09 26.30
N ALA A 209 -17.80 1.43 26.09
CA ALA A 209 -18.83 1.87 25.13
C ALA A 209 -19.46 3.24 25.47
N LEU A 210 -19.44 3.63 26.75
CA LEU A 210 -19.98 4.92 27.22
C LEU A 210 -18.90 5.98 27.48
N SER A 211 -17.64 5.69 27.17
CA SER A 211 -16.50 6.60 27.41
C SER A 211 -16.25 7.53 26.23
N ASP A 212 -16.38 8.84 26.43
CA ASP A 212 -16.05 9.84 25.41
C ASP A 212 -14.57 9.80 25.01
N SER A 213 -13.67 9.52 25.96
CA SER A 213 -12.25 9.40 25.70
C SER A 213 -11.92 8.19 24.80
N PHE A 214 -12.68 7.09 24.94
CA PHE A 214 -12.55 5.95 24.03
C PHE A 214 -12.96 6.32 22.61
N TRP A 215 -14.11 6.97 22.45
CA TRP A 215 -14.60 7.35 21.11
C TRP A 215 -13.70 8.40 20.43
N LYS A 216 -13.18 9.36 21.20
CA LYS A 216 -12.15 10.28 20.68
C LYS A 216 -10.89 9.52 20.22
N GLY A 217 -10.47 8.50 20.97
CA GLY A 217 -9.37 7.62 20.56
C GLY A 217 -9.69 6.84 19.28
N VAL A 218 -10.93 6.35 19.12
CA VAL A 218 -11.38 5.69 17.88
C VAL A 218 -11.35 6.64 16.70
N ASP A 219 -11.87 7.88 16.85
CA ASP A 219 -11.87 8.89 15.80
C ASP A 219 -10.43 9.22 15.37
N ASN A 220 -9.52 9.46 16.32
CA ASN A 220 -8.12 9.73 16.02
C ASN A 220 -7.44 8.56 15.30
N ALA A 221 -7.64 7.31 15.78
CA ALA A 221 -7.02 6.15 15.17
C ALA A 221 -7.55 5.90 13.75
N VAL A 222 -8.85 6.08 13.51
CA VAL A 222 -9.43 5.98 12.16
C VAL A 222 -8.84 7.05 11.24
N ASN A 223 -8.70 8.30 11.71
CA ASN A 223 -8.12 9.39 10.93
C ASN A 223 -6.64 9.17 10.57
N PHE A 224 -5.89 8.39 11.35
CA PHE A 224 -4.55 7.96 10.97
C PHE A 224 -4.56 6.79 9.98
N PHE A 225 -5.45 5.84 10.16
CA PHE A 225 -5.46 4.61 9.37
C PHE A 225 -6.14 4.75 8.00
N GLU A 226 -7.25 5.49 7.93
CA GLU A 226 -8.11 5.53 6.74
C GLU A 226 -7.37 6.01 5.50
N PRO A 227 -6.61 7.13 5.53
CA PRO A 227 -5.88 7.60 4.37
C PRO A 227 -4.86 6.57 3.86
N LEU A 228 -4.10 5.95 4.77
CA LEU A 228 -3.13 4.91 4.42
C LEU A 228 -3.80 3.61 3.94
N ALA A 229 -4.96 3.23 4.50
CA ALA A 229 -5.72 2.06 4.06
C ALA A 229 -6.29 2.26 2.64
N ILE A 230 -6.63 3.49 2.26
CA ILE A 230 -7.02 3.84 0.88
C ILE A 230 -5.84 3.67 -0.07
N VAL A 231 -4.65 4.17 0.31
CA VAL A 231 -3.42 3.97 -0.48
C VAL A 231 -3.12 2.48 -0.61
N LEU A 232 -3.15 1.72 0.50
CA LEU A 232 -2.91 0.27 0.49
C LEU A 232 -3.84 -0.45 -0.48
N ARG A 233 -5.14 -0.15 -0.45
CA ARG A 233 -6.12 -0.77 -1.34
C ARG A 233 -5.83 -0.48 -2.82
N ARG A 234 -5.36 0.73 -3.13
CA ARG A 234 -4.97 1.09 -4.49
C ARG A 234 -3.71 0.34 -4.93
N MET A 235 -2.72 0.21 -4.05
CA MET A 235 -1.48 -0.51 -4.35
C MET A 235 -1.67 -2.03 -4.44
N ASP A 236 -2.71 -2.56 -3.83
CA ASP A 236 -3.09 -3.99 -3.83
C ASP A 236 -4.11 -4.33 -4.95
N SER A 237 -4.36 -3.41 -5.87
CA SER A 237 -5.26 -3.58 -7.00
C SER A 237 -4.51 -3.94 -8.27
N ASP A 238 -5.25 -4.37 -9.32
CA ASP A 238 -4.69 -4.71 -10.63
C ASP A 238 -4.27 -3.49 -11.46
N VAL A 239 -4.50 -2.26 -10.94
CA VAL A 239 -4.13 -1.02 -11.64
C VAL A 239 -2.65 -0.73 -11.43
N PRO A 240 -1.89 -0.35 -12.50
CA PRO A 240 -0.51 0.06 -12.36
C PRO A 240 -0.34 1.16 -11.32
N ALA A 241 0.49 0.92 -10.31
CA ALA A 241 0.56 1.75 -9.12
C ALA A 241 1.73 2.75 -9.13
N MET A 242 2.76 2.53 -9.95
CA MET A 242 4.02 3.27 -9.89
C MET A 242 3.83 4.79 -10.07
N GLY A 243 3.03 5.23 -11.02
CA GLY A 243 2.76 6.65 -11.28
C GLY A 243 1.91 7.34 -10.21
N PHE A 244 1.32 6.58 -9.28
CA PHE A 244 0.39 7.11 -8.27
C PHE A 244 0.92 7.02 -6.84
N LEU A 245 1.81 6.08 -6.55
CA LEU A 245 2.23 5.76 -5.19
C LEU A 245 2.72 6.98 -4.43
N TYR A 246 3.64 7.75 -5.04
CA TYR A 246 4.23 8.91 -4.40
C TYR A 246 3.17 9.98 -4.07
N GLY A 247 2.33 10.34 -5.05
CA GLY A 247 1.26 11.31 -4.87
C GLY A 247 0.18 10.85 -3.87
N CYS A 248 -0.23 9.58 -3.92
CA CYS A 248 -1.19 9.03 -2.95
C CYS A 248 -0.67 9.09 -1.50
N LEU A 249 0.63 8.88 -1.27
CA LEU A 249 1.22 9.02 0.07
C LEU A 249 1.27 10.49 0.53
N LEU A 250 1.57 11.43 -0.37
CA LEU A 250 1.48 12.86 -0.07
C LEU A 250 0.05 13.27 0.29
N GLU A 251 -0.93 12.85 -0.52
CA GLU A 251 -2.35 13.09 -0.26
C GLU A 251 -2.78 12.52 1.10
N ALA A 252 -2.36 11.30 1.45
CA ALA A 252 -2.65 10.68 2.73
C ALA A 252 -2.07 11.48 3.91
N LYS A 253 -0.83 11.99 3.80
CA LYS A 253 -0.25 12.87 4.81
C LYS A 253 -1.01 14.18 4.94
N ASN A 254 -1.40 14.81 3.83
CA ASN A 254 -2.18 16.03 3.83
C ASN A 254 -3.55 15.81 4.48
N GLU A 255 -4.22 14.71 4.19
CA GLU A 255 -5.51 14.35 4.80
C GLU A 255 -5.37 14.14 6.30
N ILE A 256 -4.35 13.40 6.75
CA ILE A 256 -4.06 13.24 8.18
C ILE A 256 -3.84 14.62 8.83
N SER A 257 -3.02 15.48 8.24
CA SER A 257 -2.74 16.81 8.79
C SER A 257 -4.01 17.65 8.90
N ALA A 258 -4.86 17.65 7.88
CA ALA A 258 -6.11 18.39 7.85
C ALA A 258 -7.09 17.94 8.94
N TRP A 259 -7.19 16.62 9.22
CA TRP A 259 -8.02 16.10 10.31
C TRP A 259 -7.63 16.60 11.70
N PHE A 260 -6.41 17.05 11.86
CA PHE A 260 -5.89 17.58 13.12
C PHE A 260 -5.63 19.10 13.08
N ASP A 261 -6.32 19.81 12.18
CA ASP A 261 -6.23 21.27 12.02
C ASP A 261 -4.78 21.76 11.81
N HIS A 262 -3.94 20.93 11.15
CA HIS A 262 -2.52 21.17 10.91
C HIS A 262 -1.66 21.31 12.20
N GLU A 263 -2.19 20.89 13.34
CA GLU A 263 -1.45 20.85 14.61
C GLU A 263 -0.44 19.69 14.63
N SER A 264 0.81 19.94 14.27
CA SER A 264 1.86 18.93 14.10
C SER A 264 2.06 18.03 15.33
N SER A 265 1.92 18.58 16.53
CA SER A 265 2.03 17.83 17.79
C SER A 265 1.10 16.63 17.90
N LYS A 266 -0.03 16.65 17.18
CA LYS A 266 -1.05 15.59 17.22
C LYS A 266 -0.72 14.42 16.31
N PHE A 267 0.05 14.63 15.23
CA PHE A 267 0.34 13.62 14.21
C PHE A 267 1.83 13.42 13.89
N GLN A 268 2.74 14.17 14.52
CA GLN A 268 4.17 14.10 14.22
C GLN A 268 4.73 12.67 14.31
N GLN A 269 4.39 11.91 15.37
CA GLN A 269 4.85 10.53 15.53
C GLN A 269 4.38 9.62 14.37
N VAL A 270 3.18 9.87 13.86
CA VAL A 270 2.64 9.15 12.69
C VAL A 270 3.45 9.49 11.45
N PHE A 271 3.77 10.77 11.23
CA PHE A 271 4.58 11.21 10.11
C PHE A 271 6.01 10.66 10.17
N GLU A 272 6.62 10.63 11.33
CA GLU A 272 7.94 10.02 11.52
C GLU A 272 7.95 8.53 11.13
N ILE A 273 6.87 7.78 11.44
CA ILE A 273 6.72 6.39 11.04
C ILE A 273 6.58 6.29 9.51
N ILE A 274 5.71 7.11 8.90
CA ILE A 274 5.48 7.12 7.46
C ILE A 274 6.79 7.47 6.74
N ASP A 275 7.44 8.57 7.12
CA ASP A 275 8.64 9.09 6.46
C ASP A 275 9.81 8.11 6.57
N LYS A 276 10.04 7.53 7.75
CA LYS A 276 11.09 6.52 7.95
C LYS A 276 10.96 5.32 7.00
N ARG A 277 9.73 4.86 6.75
CA ARG A 277 9.50 3.73 5.83
C ARG A 277 9.50 4.16 4.39
N TRP A 278 8.92 5.33 4.09
CA TRP A 278 8.87 5.90 2.76
C TRP A 278 10.25 6.22 2.22
N ASP A 279 11.07 6.99 2.98
CA ASP A 279 12.41 7.40 2.56
C ASP A 279 13.33 6.23 2.25
N ASN A 280 13.21 5.15 3.04
CA ASN A 280 14.09 3.99 2.88
C ASN A 280 13.67 3.02 1.76
N LYS A 281 12.39 2.98 1.35
CA LYS A 281 11.87 1.89 0.50
C LYS A 281 11.06 2.37 -0.71
N LEU A 282 10.45 3.55 -0.65
CA LEU A 282 9.48 4.01 -1.65
C LEU A 282 9.85 5.36 -2.30
N LYS A 283 11.05 5.90 -2.04
CA LYS A 283 11.61 7.08 -2.71
C LYS A 283 12.78 6.70 -3.65
N THR A 284 12.60 5.60 -4.40
CA THR A 284 13.60 5.20 -5.41
C THR A 284 13.48 6.05 -6.67
N PRO A 285 14.48 6.03 -7.56
CA PRO A 285 14.40 6.75 -8.85
C PRO A 285 13.13 6.45 -9.64
N LEU A 286 12.69 5.19 -9.71
CA LEU A 286 11.44 4.83 -10.41
C LEU A 286 10.18 5.48 -9.78
N HIS A 287 10.09 5.55 -8.46
CA HIS A 287 8.94 6.19 -7.81
C HIS A 287 8.91 7.70 -8.06
N ARG A 288 10.09 8.36 -8.07
CA ARG A 288 10.21 9.79 -8.38
C ARG A 288 9.92 10.08 -9.84
N ALA A 289 10.47 9.26 -10.75
CA ALA A 289 10.20 9.36 -12.19
C ALA A 289 8.71 9.14 -12.48
N GLY A 290 8.07 8.12 -11.86
CA GLY A 290 6.65 7.87 -12.02
C GLY A 290 5.76 9.02 -11.53
N TYR A 291 6.13 9.69 -10.44
CA TYR A 291 5.43 10.88 -9.96
C TYR A 291 5.63 12.09 -10.89
N TYR A 292 6.86 12.31 -11.33
CA TYR A 292 7.22 13.39 -12.25
C TYR A 292 6.47 13.26 -13.59
N LEU A 293 6.45 12.05 -14.17
CA LEU A 293 5.80 11.78 -15.45
C LEU A 293 4.29 11.61 -15.38
N ASN A 294 3.70 11.66 -14.19
CA ASN A 294 2.26 11.61 -14.05
C ASN A 294 1.66 13.03 -14.16
N PRO A 295 1.00 13.40 -15.26
CA PRO A 295 0.51 14.75 -15.49
C PRO A 295 -0.56 15.18 -14.48
N TYR A 296 -1.28 14.23 -13.85
CA TYR A 296 -2.23 14.52 -12.77
C TYR A 296 -1.56 15.17 -11.56
N TYR A 297 -0.34 14.74 -11.23
CA TYR A 297 0.44 15.29 -10.13
C TYR A 297 1.40 16.39 -10.58
N TYR A 298 2.02 16.23 -11.75
CA TYR A 298 3.07 17.14 -12.22
C TYR A 298 2.53 18.57 -12.43
N TYR A 299 1.51 18.76 -13.26
CA TYR A 299 1.10 20.11 -13.62
C TYR A 299 0.54 20.94 -12.46
N PRO A 300 -0.29 20.39 -11.55
CA PRO A 300 -0.72 21.15 -10.37
C PRO A 300 0.39 21.48 -9.39
N ASN A 301 1.47 20.69 -9.36
CA ASN A 301 2.58 20.84 -8.41
C ASN A 301 3.92 21.15 -9.13
N LYS A 302 3.86 21.65 -10.39
CA LYS A 302 5.05 21.85 -11.25
C LYS A 302 6.14 22.62 -10.52
N LEU A 303 5.81 23.72 -9.88
CA LEU A 303 6.79 24.57 -9.20
C LEU A 303 7.54 23.81 -8.10
N ASP A 304 6.83 23.08 -7.25
CA ASP A 304 7.43 22.34 -6.13
C ASP A 304 8.28 21.18 -6.65
N ILE A 305 7.82 20.50 -7.71
CA ILE A 305 8.54 19.38 -8.34
C ILE A 305 9.83 19.85 -9.02
N GLU A 306 9.79 20.98 -9.74
CA GLU A 306 10.97 21.52 -10.43
C GLU A 306 11.99 22.15 -9.46
N LEU A 307 11.54 22.70 -8.33
CA LEU A 307 12.43 23.19 -7.28
C LEU A 307 13.11 22.06 -6.49
N ASP A 308 12.48 20.88 -6.41
CA ASP A 308 13.09 19.68 -5.80
C ASP A 308 13.86 18.88 -6.85
N GLY A 309 15.14 19.21 -7.04
CA GLY A 309 16.01 18.56 -8.01
C GLY A 309 16.07 17.03 -7.92
N THR A 310 15.57 16.42 -6.80
CA THR A 310 15.59 14.97 -6.63
C THR A 310 14.62 14.23 -7.56
N PHE A 311 13.57 14.87 -8.05
CA PHE A 311 12.65 14.28 -9.02
C PHE A 311 13.30 14.19 -10.39
N ARG A 312 13.93 15.28 -10.86
CA ARG A 312 14.64 15.32 -12.12
C ARG A 312 15.84 14.35 -12.12
N ASP A 313 16.59 14.30 -11.03
CA ASP A 313 17.68 13.34 -10.85
C ASP A 313 17.19 11.89 -10.92
N GLY A 314 16.05 11.60 -10.29
CA GLY A 314 15.40 10.29 -10.38
C GLY A 314 15.03 9.90 -11.81
N LEU A 315 14.47 10.83 -12.58
CA LEU A 315 14.11 10.60 -13.98
C LEU A 315 15.36 10.39 -14.85
N ILE A 316 16.38 11.24 -14.72
CA ILE A 316 17.66 11.08 -15.45
C ILE A 316 18.30 9.72 -15.12
N THR A 317 18.27 9.31 -13.84
CA THR A 317 18.76 8.00 -13.42
C THR A 317 18.00 6.87 -14.12
N CYS A 318 16.69 6.99 -14.29
CA CYS A 318 15.89 6.00 -15.02
C CYS A 318 16.28 5.97 -16.51
N ILE A 319 16.37 7.12 -17.17
CA ILE A 319 16.74 7.23 -18.59
C ILE A 319 18.11 6.59 -18.83
N THR A 320 19.12 7.00 -18.08
CA THR A 320 20.50 6.50 -18.27
C THR A 320 20.67 5.02 -17.96
N LYS A 321 19.81 4.47 -17.08
CA LYS A 321 19.85 3.06 -16.70
C LYS A 321 19.08 2.14 -17.64
N MET A 322 18.02 2.64 -18.26
CA MET A 322 17.12 1.86 -19.13
C MET A 322 17.43 2.02 -20.63
N VAL A 323 18.13 3.06 -21.01
CA VAL A 323 18.41 3.40 -22.42
C VAL A 323 19.92 3.50 -22.64
N ASP A 324 20.49 2.53 -23.32
CA ASP A 324 21.94 2.47 -23.57
C ASP A 324 22.41 3.44 -24.66
N ASN A 325 21.48 3.86 -25.56
CA ASN A 325 21.80 4.70 -26.72
C ASN A 325 21.74 6.18 -26.34
N VAL A 326 22.88 6.89 -26.44
CA VAL A 326 23.02 8.30 -26.07
C VAL A 326 22.14 9.21 -26.92
N ASP A 327 22.05 8.98 -28.23
CA ASP A 327 21.24 9.80 -29.15
C ASP A 327 19.73 9.67 -28.77
N LEU A 328 19.35 8.50 -28.30
CA LEU A 328 17.97 8.28 -27.81
C LEU A 328 17.73 8.94 -26.45
N GLN A 329 18.74 8.93 -25.56
CA GLN A 329 18.65 9.69 -24.29
C GLN A 329 18.43 11.17 -24.55
N ASP A 330 19.20 11.77 -25.51
CA ASP A 330 19.07 13.18 -25.88
C ASP A 330 17.67 13.51 -26.45
N LYS A 331 17.12 12.62 -27.29
CA LYS A 331 15.76 12.78 -27.80
C LYS A 331 14.71 12.74 -26.67
N ILE A 332 14.86 11.82 -25.70
CA ILE A 332 13.95 11.75 -24.55
C ILE A 332 14.00 13.06 -23.74
N ILE A 333 15.19 13.65 -23.56
CA ILE A 333 15.34 14.93 -22.86
C ILE A 333 14.64 16.06 -23.62
N GLN A 334 14.74 16.10 -24.97
CA GLN A 334 14.01 17.08 -25.79
C GLN A 334 12.50 16.93 -25.73
N GLU A 335 11.98 15.69 -25.74
CA GLU A 335 10.56 15.42 -25.55
C GLU A 335 10.07 15.81 -24.13
N LEU A 336 10.96 15.68 -23.13
CA LEU A 336 10.66 16.11 -21.77
C LEU A 336 10.43 17.62 -21.67
N GLU A 337 11.16 18.44 -22.45
CA GLU A 337 10.93 19.90 -22.51
C GLU A 337 9.51 20.20 -23.01
N GLN A 338 9.02 19.47 -24.04
CA GLN A 338 7.65 19.63 -24.52
C GLN A 338 6.61 19.26 -23.46
N TYR A 339 6.88 18.19 -22.69
CA TYR A 339 6.03 17.82 -21.55
C TYR A 339 6.00 18.92 -20.49
N GLN A 340 7.16 19.43 -20.11
CA GLN A 340 7.28 20.49 -19.10
C GLN A 340 6.55 21.77 -19.50
N ASP A 341 6.63 22.16 -20.77
CA ASP A 341 6.08 23.41 -21.29
C ASP A 341 4.63 23.27 -21.80
N GLU A 342 4.02 22.08 -21.61
CA GLU A 342 2.69 21.79 -22.14
C GLU A 342 2.58 22.07 -23.64
N ASP A 343 3.61 21.74 -24.41
CA ASP A 343 3.67 22.01 -25.85
C ASP A 343 3.30 20.79 -26.70
N GLY A 344 3.15 20.98 -28.02
CA GLY A 344 2.88 19.89 -28.97
C GLY A 344 1.58 19.14 -28.68
N THR A 345 1.69 17.82 -28.47
CA THR A 345 0.54 16.95 -28.13
C THR A 345 0.00 17.19 -26.72
N PHE A 346 0.85 17.63 -25.81
CA PHE A 346 0.45 17.93 -24.42
C PHE A 346 -0.38 19.21 -24.31
N ALA A 347 -0.28 20.12 -25.25
CA ALA A 347 -1.11 21.34 -25.32
C ALA A 347 -2.58 21.08 -25.67
N LYS A 348 -2.90 19.92 -26.26
CA LYS A 348 -4.25 19.62 -26.75
C LYS A 348 -5.28 19.51 -25.62
N GLU A 349 -6.47 20.06 -25.84
CA GLU A 349 -7.57 20.03 -24.85
C GLU A 349 -7.96 18.60 -24.42
N ILE A 350 -7.83 17.62 -25.31
CA ILE A 350 -8.08 16.21 -24.96
C ILE A 350 -7.06 15.71 -23.94
N ALA A 351 -5.77 16.03 -24.10
CA ALA A 351 -4.73 15.71 -23.16
C ALA A 351 -5.01 16.37 -21.80
N LYS A 352 -5.31 17.69 -21.81
CA LYS A 352 -5.61 18.48 -20.61
C LYS A 352 -6.81 17.94 -19.82
N ARG A 353 -7.83 17.42 -20.49
CA ARG A 353 -8.97 16.77 -19.82
C ARG A 353 -8.56 15.42 -19.17
N GLN A 354 -7.71 14.65 -19.82
CA GLN A 354 -7.23 13.38 -19.27
C GLN A 354 -6.36 13.58 -18.03
N TRP A 355 -5.52 14.62 -17.99
CA TRP A 355 -4.68 14.93 -16.81
C TRP A 355 -5.49 15.17 -15.54
N LYS A 356 -6.69 15.69 -15.64
CA LYS A 356 -7.59 15.94 -14.50
C LYS A 356 -8.24 14.67 -13.95
N ASN A 357 -8.08 13.55 -14.64
CA ASN A 357 -8.66 12.28 -14.22
C ASN A 357 -7.68 11.47 -13.37
N LYS A 358 -7.92 11.41 -12.06
CA LYS A 358 -7.10 10.64 -11.11
C LYS A 358 -6.97 9.15 -11.46
N ASN A 359 -7.92 8.59 -12.21
CA ASN A 359 -7.93 7.18 -12.60
C ASN A 359 -7.29 6.95 -13.98
N PHE A 360 -6.82 8.02 -14.62
CA PHE A 360 -6.13 7.91 -15.89
C PHE A 360 -4.73 7.33 -15.67
N ASP A 361 -4.41 6.24 -16.39
CA ASP A 361 -3.08 5.64 -16.35
C ASP A 361 -2.16 6.42 -17.29
N PRO A 362 -1.14 7.12 -16.75
CA PRO A 362 -0.21 7.89 -17.59
C PRO A 362 0.66 7.00 -18.48
N GLY A 363 0.76 5.69 -18.19
CA GLY A 363 1.50 4.74 -19.03
C GLY A 363 0.77 4.32 -20.30
N ILE A 364 -0.51 4.69 -20.45
CA ILE A 364 -1.33 4.39 -21.65
C ILE A 364 -1.46 5.62 -22.57
N ALA A 365 -1.11 6.79 -22.09
CA ALA A 365 -1.14 8.06 -22.86
C ALA A 365 0.06 8.21 -23.74
#